data_61d26040e7baf53b455ceba7c06b85e0
#
_entry.id   61d26040e7baf53b455ceba7c06b85e0
#
_cell.length_a   1.000
_cell.length_b   1.000
_cell.length_c   1.000
_cell.angle_alpha   90.00
_cell.angle_beta   90.00
_cell.angle_gamma   90.00
#
_symmetry.space_group_name_H-M   'P 1'
#
loop_
_entity.id
_entity.type
_entity.pdbx_description
1 polymer ?
#
loop_
_entity_poly.entity_id
_entity_poly.type
_entity_poly.pdbx_seq_one_letter_code
_entity_poly.pdbx_strand_id
1 'polypeptide(L)'
;MSGFIVMGAAVLVTLLFAVYNFKKVRKLEGGTELMEEIALSIREGANTFLLHELKAMYKIAILVAVLLGVLVNWYVGVAFIIGAIMSGTAGFVGMKIATYANVRVSNEARKTKSLGKTLKVAFQGGSVMGLSVGGFAMLGLLLVFLIFGVLMGQMKTENLTIINNWIGINYIPFTMTVAGYALGCSLIALFDRIGGGI
;
A
#
# COMPACT_ATOMS: atom_id res chain seq x y z
N MET A 1 6.54 -19.89 15.61
CA MET A 1 5.47 -20.30 14.66
C MET A 1 4.14 -19.61 14.94
N SER A 2 3.67 -19.52 16.18
CA SER A 2 2.40 -18.86 16.53
C SER A 2 2.29 -17.40 16.04
N GLY A 3 3.34 -16.61 16.14
CA GLY A 3 3.34 -15.21 15.69
C GLY A 3 3.06 -15.02 14.19
N PHE A 4 3.61 -15.88 13.32
CA PHE A 4 3.35 -15.82 11.87
C PHE A 4 1.89 -16.17 11.53
N ILE A 5 1.31 -17.13 12.25
CA ILE A 5 -0.10 -17.50 12.07
C ILE A 5 -1.01 -16.34 12.48
N VAL A 6 -0.75 -15.71 13.62
CA VAL A 6 -1.52 -14.54 14.08
C VAL A 6 -1.39 -13.38 13.12
N MET A 7 -0.19 -13.09 12.64
CA MET A 7 0.04 -12.01 11.67
C MET A 7 -0.66 -12.31 10.34
N GLY A 8 -0.60 -13.56 9.85
CA GLY A 8 -1.30 -13.99 8.64
C GLY A 8 -2.82 -13.88 8.78
N ALA A 9 -3.39 -14.31 9.90
CA ALA A 9 -4.81 -14.18 10.20
C ALA A 9 -5.24 -12.70 10.26
N ALA A 10 -4.46 -11.83 10.91
CA ALA A 10 -4.72 -10.40 10.97
C ALA A 10 -4.72 -9.75 9.58
N VAL A 11 -3.76 -10.09 8.73
CA VAL A 11 -3.69 -9.63 7.33
C VAL A 11 -4.94 -10.05 6.55
N LEU A 12 -5.33 -11.31 6.64
CA LEU A 12 -6.52 -11.84 5.94
C LEU A 12 -7.79 -11.11 6.39
N VAL A 13 -8.01 -10.98 7.70
CA VAL A 13 -9.18 -10.29 8.24
C VAL A 13 -9.21 -8.84 7.79
N THR A 14 -8.08 -8.14 7.85
CA THR A 14 -7.96 -6.73 7.46
C THR A 14 -8.29 -6.53 5.97
N LEU A 15 -7.71 -7.34 5.08
CA LEU A 15 -7.95 -7.24 3.64
C LEU A 15 -9.38 -7.67 3.26
N LEU A 16 -9.92 -8.71 3.88
CA LEU A 16 -11.31 -9.11 3.65
C LEU A 16 -12.29 -8.01 4.08
N PHE A 17 -12.03 -7.36 5.19
CA PHE A 17 -12.86 -6.26 5.67
C PHE A 17 -12.74 -5.01 4.79
N ALA A 18 -11.55 -4.72 4.25
CA ALA A 18 -11.36 -3.69 3.24
C ALA A 18 -12.20 -3.96 1.99
N VAL A 19 -12.16 -5.20 1.46
CA VAL A 19 -12.98 -5.61 0.30
C VAL A 19 -14.48 -5.52 0.59
N TYR A 20 -14.91 -5.94 1.79
CA TYR A 20 -16.30 -5.83 2.21
C TYR A 20 -16.77 -4.37 2.21
N ASN A 21 -16.01 -3.47 2.84
CA ASN A 21 -16.35 -2.04 2.87
C ASN A 21 -16.32 -1.41 1.47
N PHE A 22 -15.36 -1.79 0.62
CA PHE A 22 -15.29 -1.36 -0.78
C PHE A 22 -16.58 -1.70 -1.53
N LYS A 23 -17.00 -2.99 -1.46
CA LYS A 23 -18.23 -3.45 -2.10
C LYS A 23 -19.46 -2.75 -1.54
N LYS A 24 -19.50 -2.49 -0.23
CA LYS A 24 -20.59 -1.80 0.44
C LYS A 24 -20.73 -0.36 -0.03
N VAL A 25 -19.63 0.40 -0.06
CA VAL A 25 -19.62 1.78 -0.57
C VAL A 25 -20.03 1.82 -2.04
N ARG A 26 -19.49 0.90 -2.86
CA ARG A 26 -19.78 0.86 -4.30
C ARG A 26 -21.27 0.62 -4.61
N LYS A 27 -22.00 -0.09 -3.74
CA LYS A 27 -23.44 -0.38 -3.90
C LYS A 27 -24.35 0.82 -3.57
N LEU A 28 -23.84 1.85 -2.92
CA LEU A 28 -24.61 3.04 -2.62
C LEU A 28 -24.91 3.81 -3.92
N GLU A 29 -26.05 4.50 -3.95
CA GLU A 29 -26.46 5.29 -5.11
C GLU A 29 -25.52 6.47 -5.35
N GLY A 30 -25.20 6.72 -6.61
CA GLY A 30 -24.31 7.81 -7.05
C GLY A 30 -24.96 9.19 -7.06
N GLY A 31 -26.30 9.25 -7.12
CA GLY A 31 -27.04 10.49 -7.09
C GLY A 31 -27.84 10.76 -8.35
N THR A 32 -27.86 12.02 -8.82
CA THR A 32 -28.51 12.42 -10.06
C THR A 32 -27.65 12.06 -11.27
N GLU A 33 -28.24 12.03 -12.47
CA GLU A 33 -27.49 11.78 -13.72
C GLU A 33 -26.28 12.71 -13.86
N LEU A 34 -26.45 13.99 -13.58
CA LEU A 34 -25.36 14.97 -13.62
C LEU A 34 -24.25 14.66 -12.60
N MET A 35 -24.61 14.21 -11.38
CA MET A 35 -23.62 13.81 -10.38
C MET A 35 -22.84 12.58 -10.83
N GLU A 36 -23.48 11.62 -11.48
CA GLU A 36 -22.82 10.42 -12.00
C GLU A 36 -21.92 10.73 -13.19
N GLU A 37 -22.34 11.63 -14.08
CA GLU A 37 -21.52 12.11 -15.22
C GLU A 37 -20.23 12.79 -14.74
N ILE A 38 -20.35 13.72 -13.79
CA ILE A 38 -19.19 14.37 -13.17
C ILE A 38 -18.29 13.34 -12.47
N ALA A 39 -18.88 12.40 -11.72
CA ALA A 39 -18.12 11.36 -11.05
C ALA A 39 -17.40 10.42 -12.02
N LEU A 40 -17.97 10.17 -13.21
CA LEU A 40 -17.34 9.40 -14.26
C LEU A 40 -16.11 10.13 -14.79
N SER A 41 -16.24 11.40 -15.14
CA SER A 41 -15.14 12.26 -15.60
C SER A 41 -13.99 12.33 -14.58
N ILE A 42 -14.31 12.47 -13.28
CA ILE A 42 -13.32 12.44 -12.20
C ILE A 42 -12.60 11.07 -12.15
N ARG A 43 -13.32 9.95 -12.31
CA ARG A 43 -12.72 8.60 -12.30
C ARG A 43 -11.81 8.37 -13.48
N GLU A 44 -12.19 8.82 -14.66
CA GLU A 44 -11.36 8.71 -15.87
C GLU A 44 -10.08 9.51 -15.73
N GLY A 45 -10.18 10.76 -15.28
CA GLY A 45 -9.02 11.60 -14.96
C GLY A 45 -8.10 10.96 -13.91
N ALA A 46 -8.67 10.50 -12.79
CA ALA A 46 -7.92 9.83 -11.74
C ALA A 46 -7.24 8.54 -12.20
N ASN A 47 -7.91 7.71 -13.01
CA ASN A 47 -7.30 6.48 -13.53
C ASN A 47 -6.14 6.78 -14.48
N THR A 48 -6.28 7.79 -15.34
CA THR A 48 -5.22 8.20 -16.28
C THR A 48 -4.02 8.75 -15.51
N PHE A 49 -4.27 9.60 -14.52
CA PHE A 49 -3.24 10.14 -13.64
C PHE A 49 -2.48 9.04 -12.92
N LEU A 50 -3.20 8.11 -12.24
CA LEU A 50 -2.60 6.99 -11.52
C LEU A 50 -1.71 6.11 -12.39
N LEU A 51 -2.15 5.80 -13.62
CA LEU A 51 -1.36 4.97 -14.52
C LEU A 51 -0.06 5.65 -14.95
N HIS A 52 -0.09 6.97 -15.17
CA HIS A 52 1.11 7.75 -15.49
C HIS A 52 2.06 7.87 -14.30
N GLU A 53 1.51 8.21 -13.14
CA GLU A 53 2.26 8.33 -11.90
C GLU A 53 2.94 7.02 -11.52
N LEU A 54 2.20 5.90 -11.48
CA LEU A 54 2.75 4.58 -11.17
C LEU A 54 3.87 4.18 -12.14
N LYS A 55 3.72 4.45 -13.43
CA LYS A 55 4.79 4.17 -14.42
C LYS A 55 6.06 4.97 -14.14
N ALA A 56 5.94 6.23 -13.77
CA ALA A 56 7.09 7.06 -13.42
C ALA A 56 7.74 6.60 -12.11
N MET A 57 6.95 6.33 -11.09
CA MET A 57 7.41 5.87 -9.79
C MET A 57 8.14 4.53 -9.85
N TYR A 58 7.59 3.55 -10.59
CA TYR A 58 8.23 2.24 -10.71
C TYR A 58 9.56 2.29 -11.48
N LYS A 59 9.73 3.21 -12.45
CA LYS A 59 11.03 3.41 -13.08
C LYS A 59 12.09 3.88 -12.08
N ILE A 60 11.74 4.83 -11.23
CA ILE A 60 12.63 5.33 -10.17
C ILE A 60 12.87 4.25 -9.13
N ALA A 61 11.82 3.53 -8.72
CA ALA A 61 11.93 2.44 -7.76
C ALA A 61 12.86 1.32 -8.24
N ILE A 62 12.79 0.93 -9.52
CA ILE A 62 13.69 -0.07 -10.10
C ILE A 62 15.15 0.43 -10.07
N LEU A 63 15.39 1.70 -10.43
CA LEU A 63 16.71 2.29 -10.36
C LEU A 63 17.30 2.23 -8.95
N VAL A 64 16.50 2.64 -7.95
CA VAL A 64 16.92 2.62 -6.53
C VAL A 64 17.11 1.18 -6.04
N ALA A 65 16.25 0.24 -6.45
CA ALA A 65 16.38 -1.17 -6.10
C ALA A 65 17.69 -1.78 -6.62
N VAL A 66 18.07 -1.45 -7.88
CA VAL A 66 19.35 -1.88 -8.46
C VAL A 66 20.53 -1.28 -7.70
N LEU A 67 20.47 0.01 -7.39
CA LEU A 67 21.49 0.67 -6.59
C LEU A 67 21.66 0.00 -5.21
N LEU A 68 20.57 -0.23 -4.50
CA LEU A 68 20.61 -0.94 -3.21
C LEU A 68 21.10 -2.37 -3.35
N GLY A 69 20.71 -3.06 -4.42
CA GLY A 69 21.16 -4.41 -4.71
C GLY A 69 22.67 -4.51 -4.96
N VAL A 70 23.25 -3.53 -5.64
CA VAL A 70 24.70 -3.48 -5.93
C VAL A 70 25.49 -2.93 -4.74
N LEU A 71 25.02 -1.84 -4.12
CA LEU A 71 25.78 -1.17 -3.05
C LEU A 71 25.70 -1.90 -1.71
N VAL A 72 24.58 -2.52 -1.38
CA VAL A 72 24.37 -3.21 -0.10
C VAL A 72 24.39 -4.72 -0.30
N ASN A 73 23.29 -5.25 -0.84
CA ASN A 73 23.18 -6.67 -1.22
C ASN A 73 21.90 -6.88 -2.04
N TRP A 74 21.89 -7.90 -2.90
CA TRP A 74 20.77 -8.19 -3.81
C TRP A 74 19.42 -8.41 -3.10
N TYR A 75 19.43 -9.05 -1.91
CA TYR A 75 18.21 -9.28 -1.14
C TYR A 75 17.57 -7.99 -0.61
N VAL A 76 18.36 -6.95 -0.36
CA VAL A 76 17.86 -5.62 0.04
C VAL A 76 17.12 -4.96 -1.12
N GLY A 77 17.67 -5.04 -2.34
CA GLY A 77 17.02 -4.56 -3.55
C GLY A 77 15.70 -5.28 -3.84
N VAL A 78 15.65 -6.61 -3.68
CA VAL A 78 14.41 -7.39 -3.85
C VAL A 78 13.38 -7.03 -2.78
N ALA A 79 13.77 -6.92 -1.53
CA ALA A 79 12.87 -6.50 -0.44
C ALA A 79 12.31 -5.09 -0.68
N PHE A 80 13.13 -4.17 -1.20
CA PHE A 80 12.71 -2.83 -1.61
C PHE A 80 11.61 -2.87 -2.68
N ILE A 81 11.76 -3.73 -3.71
CA ILE A 81 10.73 -3.90 -4.76
C ILE A 81 9.43 -4.44 -4.17
N ILE A 82 9.50 -5.43 -3.25
CA ILE A 82 8.30 -5.93 -2.56
C ILE A 82 7.60 -4.78 -1.83
N GLY A 83 8.35 -3.95 -1.10
CA GLY A 83 7.81 -2.78 -0.41
C GLY A 83 7.14 -1.78 -1.36
N ALA A 84 7.80 -1.47 -2.48
CA ALA A 84 7.28 -0.58 -3.50
C ALA A 84 5.96 -1.10 -4.11
N ILE A 85 5.88 -2.39 -4.42
CA ILE A 85 4.65 -3.01 -4.96
C ILE A 85 3.51 -2.97 -3.94
N MET A 86 3.77 -3.31 -2.67
CA MET A 86 2.75 -3.30 -1.62
C MET A 86 2.20 -1.89 -1.39
N SER A 87 3.08 -0.89 -1.30
CA SER A 87 2.69 0.51 -1.11
C SER A 87 1.91 1.05 -2.32
N GLY A 88 2.40 0.84 -3.54
CA GLY A 88 1.70 1.27 -4.76
C GLY A 88 0.33 0.61 -4.93
N THR A 89 0.20 -0.66 -4.54
CA THR A 89 -1.11 -1.35 -4.56
C THR A 89 -2.07 -0.73 -3.56
N ALA A 90 -1.60 -0.38 -2.36
CA ALA A 90 -2.42 0.29 -1.35
C ALA A 90 -2.88 1.68 -1.82
N GLY A 91 -1.99 2.47 -2.42
CA GLY A 91 -2.29 3.78 -3.00
C GLY A 91 -3.33 3.68 -4.13
N PHE A 92 -3.15 2.71 -5.04
CA PHE A 92 -4.11 2.45 -6.12
C PHE A 92 -5.52 2.10 -5.59
N VAL A 93 -5.63 1.22 -4.60
CA VAL A 93 -6.91 0.87 -3.97
C VAL A 93 -7.52 2.09 -3.28
N GLY A 94 -6.70 2.87 -2.56
CA GLY A 94 -7.12 4.09 -1.86
C GLY A 94 -7.68 5.14 -2.81
N MET A 95 -7.01 5.43 -3.92
CA MET A 95 -7.49 6.38 -4.91
C MET A 95 -8.78 5.90 -5.59
N LYS A 96 -8.86 4.61 -5.91
CA LYS A 96 -10.10 4.04 -6.46
C LYS A 96 -11.28 4.22 -5.52
N ILE A 97 -11.15 3.87 -4.24
CA ILE A 97 -12.28 4.02 -3.32
C ILE A 97 -12.64 5.49 -3.10
N ALA A 98 -11.65 6.40 -3.06
CA ALA A 98 -11.88 7.83 -2.90
C ALA A 98 -12.79 8.38 -4.02
N THR A 99 -12.51 8.04 -5.29
CA THR A 99 -13.33 8.48 -6.43
C THR A 99 -14.72 7.86 -6.45
N TYR A 100 -14.91 6.66 -5.90
CA TYR A 100 -16.24 6.08 -5.74
C TYR A 100 -16.99 6.66 -4.53
N ALA A 101 -16.33 6.91 -3.42
CA ALA A 101 -16.94 7.41 -2.19
C ALA A 101 -17.39 8.86 -2.32
N ASN A 102 -16.63 9.71 -3.03
CA ASN A 102 -16.87 11.15 -3.13
C ASN A 102 -18.32 11.48 -3.53
N VAL A 103 -18.79 11.00 -4.68
CA VAL A 103 -20.15 11.25 -5.16
C VAL A 103 -21.22 10.67 -4.23
N ARG A 104 -20.95 9.54 -3.58
CA ARG A 104 -21.88 8.87 -2.66
C ARG A 104 -22.02 9.62 -1.35
N VAL A 105 -20.94 10.18 -0.84
CA VAL A 105 -20.95 11.08 0.32
C VAL A 105 -21.76 12.33 0.01
N SER A 106 -21.55 12.95 -1.17
CA SER A 106 -22.28 14.11 -1.63
C SER A 106 -23.77 13.83 -1.79
N ASN A 107 -24.13 12.66 -2.37
CA ASN A 107 -25.53 12.26 -2.52
C ASN A 107 -26.21 11.98 -1.18
N GLU A 108 -25.50 11.33 -0.24
CA GLU A 108 -26.03 11.08 1.11
C GLU A 108 -26.28 12.41 1.86
N ALA A 109 -25.37 13.37 1.75
CA ALA A 109 -25.54 14.70 2.31
C ALA A 109 -26.77 15.40 1.73
N ARG A 110 -26.94 15.34 0.41
CA ARG A 110 -28.08 15.92 -0.31
C ARG A 110 -29.42 15.31 0.11
N LYS A 111 -29.47 13.96 0.21
CA LYS A 111 -30.69 13.21 0.53
C LYS A 111 -31.12 13.37 1.98
N THR A 112 -30.17 13.22 2.89
CA THR A 112 -30.50 13.08 4.32
C THR A 112 -30.36 14.36 5.11
N LYS A 113 -29.58 15.35 4.60
CA LYS A 113 -29.21 16.58 5.32
C LYS A 113 -28.73 16.31 6.75
N SER A 114 -28.17 15.11 6.97
CA SER A 114 -27.71 14.61 8.28
C SER A 114 -26.20 14.41 8.25
N LEU A 115 -25.48 15.17 9.09
CA LEU A 115 -24.04 15.06 9.23
C LEU A 115 -23.61 13.64 9.63
N GLY A 116 -24.31 13.02 10.58
CA GLY A 116 -23.96 11.67 11.07
C GLY A 116 -24.06 10.59 9.98
N LYS A 117 -25.09 10.62 9.14
CA LYS A 117 -25.25 9.67 8.02
C LYS A 117 -24.19 9.90 6.95
N THR A 118 -23.93 11.15 6.60
CA THR A 118 -22.91 11.54 5.63
C THR A 118 -21.51 11.10 6.08
N LEU A 119 -21.15 11.39 7.34
CA LEU A 119 -19.87 10.96 7.92
C LEU A 119 -19.72 9.44 7.93
N LYS A 120 -20.80 8.69 8.19
CA LYS A 120 -20.75 7.22 8.16
C LYS A 120 -20.32 6.71 6.79
N VAL A 121 -20.83 7.26 5.70
CA VAL A 121 -20.42 6.89 4.33
C VAL A 121 -18.96 7.29 4.08
N ALA A 122 -18.56 8.50 4.48
CA ALA A 122 -17.20 8.99 4.35
C ALA A 122 -16.19 8.10 5.11
N PHE A 123 -16.49 7.75 6.35
CA PHE A 123 -15.65 6.84 7.15
C PHE A 123 -15.60 5.42 6.58
N GLN A 124 -16.68 4.92 6.00
CA GLN A 124 -16.65 3.63 5.31
C GLN A 124 -15.72 3.67 4.09
N GLY A 125 -15.73 4.76 3.32
CA GLY A 125 -14.77 4.95 2.22
C GLY A 125 -13.33 5.05 2.72
N GLY A 126 -13.08 5.91 3.72
CA GLY A 126 -11.74 6.09 4.31
C GLY A 126 -11.18 4.83 4.97
N SER A 127 -12.03 4.00 5.59
CA SER A 127 -11.62 2.74 6.20
C SER A 127 -11.05 1.74 5.18
N VAL A 128 -11.52 1.77 3.93
CA VAL A 128 -10.97 0.91 2.87
C VAL A 128 -9.51 1.25 2.62
N MET A 129 -9.17 2.53 2.51
CA MET A 129 -7.78 2.96 2.32
C MET A 129 -6.92 2.60 3.53
N GLY A 130 -7.35 2.95 4.74
CA GLY A 130 -6.58 2.66 5.96
C GLY A 130 -6.31 1.18 6.18
N LEU A 131 -7.34 0.33 5.97
CA LEU A 131 -7.20 -1.12 6.06
C LEU A 131 -6.33 -1.69 4.94
N SER A 132 -6.39 -1.13 3.73
CA SER A 132 -5.53 -1.56 2.63
C SER A 132 -4.08 -1.24 2.90
N VAL A 133 -3.76 -0.03 3.38
CA VAL A 133 -2.39 0.36 3.74
C VAL A 133 -1.84 -0.55 4.83
N GLY A 134 -2.57 -0.73 5.93
CA GLY A 134 -2.15 -1.63 7.02
C GLY A 134 -2.05 -3.09 6.58
N GLY A 135 -3.03 -3.58 5.82
CA GLY A 135 -3.08 -4.94 5.33
C GLY A 135 -1.94 -5.28 4.36
N PHE A 136 -1.69 -4.43 3.36
CA PHE A 136 -0.60 -4.66 2.40
C PHE A 136 0.78 -4.46 3.03
N ALA A 137 0.93 -3.49 3.95
CA ALA A 137 2.18 -3.31 4.68
C ALA A 137 2.54 -4.55 5.51
N MET A 138 1.57 -5.08 6.26
CA MET A 138 1.77 -6.31 7.03
C MET A 138 1.95 -7.55 6.14
N LEU A 139 1.22 -7.64 5.02
CA LEU A 139 1.38 -8.73 4.06
C LEU A 139 2.80 -8.75 3.48
N GLY A 140 3.30 -7.60 3.03
CA GLY A 140 4.63 -7.51 2.46
C GLY A 140 5.72 -7.80 3.51
N LEU A 141 5.55 -7.33 4.74
CA LEU A 141 6.44 -7.66 5.83
C LEU A 141 6.44 -9.18 6.13
N LEU A 142 5.26 -9.81 6.14
CA LEU A 142 5.12 -11.26 6.28
C LEU A 142 5.86 -12.01 5.18
N LEU A 143 5.75 -11.57 3.93
CA LEU A 143 6.48 -12.15 2.80
C LEU A 143 7.99 -12.01 2.97
N VAL A 144 8.48 -10.85 3.38
CA VAL A 144 9.91 -10.63 3.66
C VAL A 144 10.40 -11.55 4.76
N PHE A 145 9.66 -11.70 5.85
CA PHE A 145 9.99 -12.61 6.93
C PHE A 145 10.01 -14.08 6.49
N LEU A 146 9.03 -14.51 5.69
CA LEU A 146 8.97 -15.89 5.20
C LEU A 146 10.09 -16.17 4.19
N ILE A 147 10.28 -15.31 3.20
CA ILE A 147 11.25 -15.54 2.12
C ILE A 147 12.67 -15.42 2.67
N PHE A 148 13.01 -14.28 3.26
CA PHE A 148 14.40 -14.02 3.66
C PHE A 148 14.70 -14.54 5.07
N GLY A 149 13.74 -14.42 5.99
CA GLY A 149 13.92 -14.87 7.37
C GLY A 149 13.95 -16.39 7.49
N VAL A 150 12.90 -17.06 6.99
CA VAL A 150 12.72 -18.50 7.16
C VAL A 150 13.36 -19.30 6.03
N LEU A 151 12.97 -19.06 4.75
CA LEU A 151 13.44 -19.86 3.61
C LEU A 151 14.95 -19.66 3.36
N MET A 152 15.42 -18.42 3.37
CA MET A 152 16.86 -18.13 3.22
C MET A 152 17.64 -18.24 4.54
N GLY A 153 16.96 -18.45 5.66
CA GLY A 153 17.60 -18.70 6.94
C GLY A 153 18.30 -17.49 7.56
N GLN A 154 18.01 -16.25 7.11
CA GLN A 154 18.64 -15.04 7.66
C GLN A 154 18.29 -14.80 9.16
N MET A 155 17.23 -15.41 9.66
CA MET A 155 16.85 -15.38 11.09
C MET A 155 17.49 -16.47 11.94
N LYS A 156 18.29 -17.39 11.36
CA LYS A 156 19.02 -18.37 12.15
C LYS A 156 20.08 -17.65 12.98
N THR A 157 20.28 -18.11 14.20
CA THR A 157 21.23 -17.52 15.16
C THR A 157 22.64 -17.37 14.59
N GLU A 158 23.04 -18.31 13.75
CA GLU A 158 24.34 -18.30 13.07
C GLU A 158 24.49 -17.16 12.06
N ASN A 159 23.38 -16.69 11.46
CA ASN A 159 23.32 -15.63 10.45
C ASN A 159 22.96 -14.25 11.02
N LEU A 160 22.70 -14.17 12.33
CA LEU A 160 22.46 -12.90 13.03
C LEU A 160 23.78 -12.22 13.44
N THR A 161 24.81 -12.39 12.63
CA THR A 161 26.12 -11.77 12.82
C THR A 161 26.26 -10.52 11.96
N ILE A 162 27.08 -9.59 12.43
CA ILE A 162 27.44 -8.41 11.66
C ILE A 162 28.36 -8.85 10.53
N ILE A 163 27.97 -8.55 9.30
CA ILE A 163 28.81 -8.73 8.11
C ILE A 163 29.24 -7.38 7.55
N ASN A 164 30.37 -7.37 6.86
CA ASN A 164 30.86 -6.19 6.17
C ASN A 164 30.64 -6.36 4.67
N ASN A 165 30.12 -5.34 4.00
CA ASN A 165 30.02 -5.35 2.55
C ASN A 165 31.31 -4.78 1.91
N TRP A 166 31.39 -4.83 0.58
CA TRP A 166 32.54 -4.35 -0.18
C TRP A 166 32.80 -2.82 -0.07
N ILE A 167 31.81 -2.03 0.42
CA ILE A 167 31.93 -0.58 0.67
C ILE A 167 32.39 -0.28 2.11
N GLY A 168 32.49 -1.32 2.98
CA GLY A 168 32.86 -1.15 4.39
C GLY A 168 31.70 -0.88 5.35
N ILE A 169 30.45 -1.11 4.91
CA ILE A 169 29.26 -0.96 5.77
C ILE A 169 29.05 -2.26 6.57
N ASN A 170 29.00 -2.13 7.89
CA ASN A 170 28.69 -3.23 8.80
C ASN A 170 27.19 -3.31 9.05
N TYR A 171 26.58 -4.47 8.82
CA TYR A 171 25.14 -4.68 9.03
C TYR A 171 24.78 -6.14 9.30
N ILE A 172 23.60 -6.34 9.89
CA ILE A 172 22.99 -7.67 10.04
C ILE A 172 22.08 -7.90 8.82
N PRO A 173 22.26 -8.99 8.04
CA PRO A 173 21.55 -9.22 6.78
C PRO A 173 20.04 -9.06 6.89
N PHE A 174 19.42 -9.71 7.87
CA PHE A 174 17.97 -9.67 8.04
C PHE A 174 17.46 -8.26 8.37
N THR A 175 18.12 -7.53 9.25
CA THR A 175 17.75 -6.16 9.61
C THR A 175 17.81 -5.23 8.39
N MET A 176 18.86 -5.41 7.55
CA MET A 176 19.01 -4.61 6.34
C MET A 176 17.98 -4.97 5.27
N THR A 177 17.56 -6.24 5.19
CA THR A 177 16.47 -6.68 4.32
C THR A 177 15.15 -6.02 4.71
N VAL A 178 14.81 -6.00 6.00
CA VAL A 178 13.61 -5.34 6.53
C VAL A 178 13.67 -3.81 6.28
N ALA A 179 14.84 -3.21 6.47
CA ALA A 179 15.05 -1.79 6.17
C ALA A 179 14.84 -1.48 4.68
N GLY A 180 15.32 -2.36 3.78
CA GLY A 180 15.07 -2.27 2.35
C GLY A 180 13.59 -2.28 2.00
N TYR A 181 12.83 -3.19 2.59
CA TYR A 181 11.37 -3.23 2.46
C TYR A 181 10.71 -1.92 2.91
N ALA A 182 11.08 -1.42 4.08
CA ALA A 182 10.54 -0.19 4.64
C ALA A 182 10.86 1.03 3.76
N LEU A 183 12.09 1.11 3.22
CA LEU A 183 12.49 2.14 2.26
C LEU A 183 11.66 2.09 0.97
N GLY A 184 11.38 0.90 0.45
CA GLY A 184 10.53 0.71 -0.71
C GLY A 184 9.11 1.22 -0.50
N CYS A 185 8.50 0.89 0.65
CA CYS A 185 7.19 1.42 1.05
C CYS A 185 7.22 2.94 1.17
N SER A 186 8.24 3.49 1.82
CA SER A 186 8.36 4.93 2.09
C SER A 186 8.56 5.73 0.81
N LEU A 187 9.35 5.24 -0.14
CA LEU A 187 9.60 5.93 -1.40
C LEU A 187 8.29 6.11 -2.17
N ILE A 188 7.52 5.04 -2.34
CA ILE A 188 6.24 5.10 -3.06
C ILE A 188 5.23 5.98 -2.32
N ALA A 189 5.11 5.82 -0.99
CA ALA A 189 4.21 6.66 -0.20
C ALA A 189 4.56 8.15 -0.26
N LEU A 190 5.83 8.50 -0.40
CA LEU A 190 6.28 9.89 -0.60
C LEU A 190 5.79 10.43 -1.95
N PHE A 191 5.94 9.66 -3.02
CA PHE A 191 5.46 10.05 -4.35
C PHE A 191 3.94 10.15 -4.40
N ASP A 192 3.20 9.18 -3.87
CA ASP A 192 1.74 9.22 -3.78
C ASP A 192 1.26 10.48 -3.03
N ARG A 193 1.99 10.91 -2.00
CA ARG A 193 1.67 12.11 -1.24
C ARG A 193 1.93 13.39 -2.03
N ILE A 194 3.03 13.45 -2.77
CA ILE A 194 3.39 14.61 -3.60
C ILE A 194 2.42 14.71 -4.78
N GLY A 195 2.21 13.61 -5.51
CA GLY A 195 1.32 13.56 -6.66
C GLY A 195 -0.15 13.82 -6.32
N GLY A 196 -0.62 13.33 -5.18
CA GLY A 196 -1.99 13.57 -4.70
C GLY A 196 -2.20 14.95 -4.04
N GLY A 197 -1.13 15.72 -3.81
CA GLY A 197 -1.19 17.06 -3.21
C GLY A 197 -1.16 18.21 -4.22
N ILE A 198 -0.96 17.91 -5.49
CA ILE A 198 -1.00 18.84 -6.63
C ILE A 198 -2.35 18.71 -7.33
#